data_dfbcf63a357e5445b0bf097a8c5a5160
#
_entry.id   dfbcf63a357e5445b0bf097a8c5a5160
#
_cell.length_a   1.000
_cell.length_b   1.000
_cell.length_c   1.000
_cell.angle_alpha   90.00
_cell.angle_beta   90.00
_cell.angle_gamma   90.00
#
_symmetry.space_group_name_H-M   'P 1'
#
loop_
_entity.id
_entity.type
_entity.pdbx_description
1 polymer ?
#
loop_
_entity_poly.entity_id
_entity_poly.type
_entity_poly.pdbx_seq_one_letter_code
_entity_poly.pdbx_strand_id
1 'polypeptide(L)'
;RQRQMCIRDRGCGAELGNVAKILTPATLGKNYKGLKSLVLDTVIKAGGFPCPPSAIGIGIGGQMDIASKLSREAISTRDWRDVNPDPLLADLERELLEDINSLKIGPAGVGGDTTCLAVKIAYAATHTAICPVTINFHCWVARRFGIRIYPDGRKEKLFQVE
;
A
#
# COMPACT_ATOMS: atom_id res chain seq x y z
N ARG A 1 6.17 -11.06 21.88
CA ARG A 1 6.01 -9.97 20.88
C ARG A 1 7.11 -10.12 19.84
N GLN A 2 6.75 -10.49 18.62
CA GLN A 2 7.67 -10.47 17.50
C GLN A 2 8.07 -9.02 17.21
N ARG A 3 9.34 -8.70 17.34
CA ARG A 3 9.86 -7.43 16.85
C ARG A 3 10.26 -7.59 15.41
N GLN A 4 9.45 -7.05 14.52
CA GLN A 4 9.75 -6.93 13.12
C GLN A 4 10.53 -5.64 12.90
N MET A 5 11.84 -5.73 12.71
CA MET A 5 12.64 -4.56 12.32
C MET A 5 12.64 -4.48 10.80
N CYS A 6 11.81 -3.61 10.27
CA CYS A 6 11.95 -3.14 8.89
C CYS A 6 12.88 -1.92 8.92
N ILE A 7 13.99 -1.97 8.21
CA ILE A 7 14.77 -0.77 7.93
C ILE A 7 13.94 0.02 6.91
N ARG A 8 13.30 1.06 7.40
CA ARG A 8 12.53 1.99 6.59
C ARG A 8 13.47 2.86 5.78
N ASP A 9 13.09 3.07 4.55
CA ASP A 9 13.57 4.24 3.84
C ASP A 9 13.15 5.48 4.62
N ARG A 10 14.10 6.36 4.89
CA ARG A 10 13.84 7.58 5.66
C ARG A 10 13.09 8.55 4.76
N GLY A 11 11.89 8.95 5.18
CA GLY A 11 11.10 10.03 4.66
C GLY A 11 11.59 10.62 3.33
N CYS A 12 11.28 9.96 2.22
CA CYS A 12 11.54 10.51 0.90
C CYS A 12 10.30 11.25 0.40
N GLY A 13 10.39 11.89 -0.76
CA GLY A 13 9.26 12.56 -1.40
C GLY A 13 8.00 11.70 -1.58
N ALA A 14 8.14 10.37 -1.51
CA ALA A 14 7.00 9.45 -1.57
C ALA A 14 5.94 9.74 -0.50
N GLU A 15 6.33 10.24 0.67
CA GLU A 15 5.38 10.56 1.74
C GLU A 15 4.48 11.76 1.42
N LEU A 16 4.86 12.61 0.48
CA LEU A 16 4.03 13.72 0.02
C LEU A 16 2.75 13.25 -0.69
N GLY A 17 2.73 12.02 -1.20
CA GLY A 17 1.54 11.42 -1.81
C GLY A 17 0.60 10.72 -0.82
N ASN A 18 0.99 10.56 0.44
CA ASN A 18 0.22 9.80 1.41
C ASN A 18 -1.09 10.50 1.77
N VAL A 19 -2.17 9.72 1.86
CA VAL A 19 -3.51 10.20 2.21
C VAL A 19 -4.14 9.30 3.25
N ALA A 20 -4.83 9.91 4.20
CA ALA A 20 -5.69 9.22 5.16
C ALA A 20 -7.09 9.84 5.12
N LYS A 21 -8.12 9.01 5.00
CA LYS A 21 -9.52 9.45 4.91
C LYS A 21 -10.46 8.46 5.58
N ILE A 22 -11.50 8.97 6.21
CA ILE A 22 -12.61 8.13 6.71
C ILE A 22 -13.70 8.09 5.64
N LEU A 23 -13.99 6.91 5.14
CA LEU A 23 -15.14 6.65 4.28
C LEU A 23 -16.32 6.21 5.12
N THR A 24 -17.53 6.39 4.61
CA THR A 24 -18.77 5.83 5.14
C THR A 24 -19.22 4.69 4.22
N PRO A 25 -20.13 3.79 4.63
CA PRO A 25 -20.69 2.79 3.74
C PRO A 25 -21.25 3.37 2.44
N ALA A 26 -21.86 4.54 2.51
CA ALA A 26 -22.39 5.24 1.34
C ALA A 26 -21.28 5.70 0.39
N THR A 27 -20.18 6.25 0.93
CA THR A 27 -19.04 6.72 0.12
C THR A 27 -18.12 5.60 -0.32
N LEU A 28 -18.08 4.48 0.42
CA LEU A 28 -17.36 3.26 -0.01
C LEU A 28 -18.01 2.69 -1.28
N GLY A 29 -19.33 2.71 -1.36
CA GLY A 29 -20.10 2.28 -2.52
C GLY A 29 -20.10 0.77 -2.74
N LYS A 30 -20.90 0.33 -3.72
CA LYS A 30 -20.91 -1.08 -4.15
C LYS A 30 -19.60 -1.43 -4.84
N ASN A 31 -19.11 -2.65 -4.62
CA ASN A 31 -17.88 -3.16 -5.23
C ASN A 31 -16.66 -2.26 -4.97
N TYR A 32 -16.61 -1.63 -3.80
CA TYR A 32 -15.49 -0.76 -3.39
C TYR A 32 -15.20 0.41 -4.35
N LYS A 33 -16.20 0.85 -5.12
CA LYS A 33 -16.03 1.91 -6.13
C LYS A 33 -15.46 3.20 -5.52
N GLY A 34 -15.93 3.58 -4.33
CA GLY A 34 -15.43 4.76 -3.64
C GLY A 34 -13.99 4.62 -3.17
N LEU A 35 -13.58 3.40 -2.76
CA LEU A 35 -12.19 3.12 -2.44
C LEU A 35 -11.31 3.22 -3.69
N LYS A 36 -11.70 2.60 -4.80
CA LYS A 36 -10.99 2.66 -6.08
C LYS A 36 -10.81 4.11 -6.55
N SER A 37 -11.90 4.89 -6.51
CA SER A 37 -11.86 6.32 -6.85
C SER A 37 -10.89 7.09 -5.95
N LEU A 38 -10.93 6.86 -4.63
CA LEU A 38 -10.01 7.50 -3.69
C LEU A 38 -8.54 7.17 -4.01
N VAL A 39 -8.24 5.91 -4.33
CA VAL A 39 -6.87 5.49 -4.68
C VAL A 39 -6.41 6.16 -5.96
N LEU A 40 -7.22 6.13 -7.02
CA LEU A 40 -6.88 6.75 -8.31
C LEU A 40 -6.72 8.26 -8.20
N ASP A 41 -7.63 8.95 -7.50
CA ASP A 41 -7.54 10.37 -7.23
C ASP A 41 -6.25 10.73 -6.46
N THR A 42 -5.88 9.86 -5.50
CA THR A 42 -4.65 10.05 -4.72
C THR A 42 -3.42 9.90 -5.59
N VAL A 43 -3.38 8.89 -6.47
CA VAL A 43 -2.26 8.66 -7.41
C VAL A 43 -2.14 9.81 -8.41
N ILE A 44 -3.26 10.27 -8.98
CA ILE A 44 -3.27 11.40 -9.92
C ILE A 44 -2.73 12.67 -9.25
N LYS A 45 -3.21 12.98 -8.04
CA LYS A 45 -2.75 14.16 -7.29
C LYS A 45 -1.28 14.08 -6.87
N ALA A 46 -0.82 12.89 -6.53
CA ALA A 46 0.57 12.65 -6.18
C ALA A 46 1.51 12.79 -7.40
N GLY A 47 1.06 12.38 -8.58
CA GLY A 47 1.82 12.52 -9.82
C GLY A 47 3.24 11.96 -9.71
N GLY A 48 4.23 12.80 -9.96
CA GLY A 48 5.66 12.46 -9.87
C GLY A 48 6.26 12.50 -8.46
N PHE A 49 5.58 13.07 -7.45
CA PHE A 49 6.13 13.24 -6.09
C PHE A 49 6.58 11.94 -5.42
N PRO A 50 5.86 10.80 -5.56
CA PRO A 50 6.29 9.53 -4.99
C PRO A 50 7.49 8.89 -5.69
N CYS A 51 8.07 9.53 -6.69
CA CYS A 51 9.13 8.97 -7.53
C CYS A 51 8.72 7.62 -8.14
N PRO A 52 7.69 7.57 -9.01
CA PRO A 52 7.30 6.32 -9.66
C PRO A 52 8.40 5.76 -10.58
N PRO A 53 8.38 4.45 -10.88
CA PRO A 53 7.35 3.48 -10.53
C PRO A 53 7.30 3.23 -9.02
N SER A 54 6.17 3.53 -8.40
CA SER A 54 5.98 3.41 -6.96
C SER A 54 5.37 2.05 -6.58
N ALA A 55 5.29 1.76 -5.30
CA ALA A 55 4.41 0.73 -4.78
C ALA A 55 3.47 1.36 -3.75
N ILE A 56 2.26 0.82 -3.64
CA ILE A 56 1.20 1.43 -2.85
C ILE A 56 0.71 0.44 -1.80
N GLY A 57 0.77 0.87 -0.53
CA GLY A 57 0.17 0.17 0.60
C GLY A 57 -1.15 0.81 0.99
N ILE A 58 -2.18 0.01 1.13
CA ILE A 58 -3.52 0.46 1.52
C ILE A 58 -3.90 -0.24 2.84
N GLY A 59 -4.20 0.56 3.86
CA GLY A 59 -4.73 0.07 5.11
C GLY A 59 -6.20 0.43 5.24
N ILE A 60 -7.03 -0.55 5.57
CA ILE A 60 -8.49 -0.40 5.63
C ILE A 60 -8.98 -0.82 7.01
N GLY A 61 -9.82 -0.01 7.63
CA GLY A 61 -10.48 -0.33 8.89
C GLY A 61 -9.65 -0.07 10.14
N GLY A 62 -10.09 -0.58 11.28
CA GLY A 62 -9.58 -0.19 12.59
C GLY A 62 -9.93 1.27 12.91
N GLN A 63 -9.04 1.94 13.61
CA GLN A 63 -8.99 3.39 13.74
C GLN A 63 -8.00 3.97 12.74
N MET A 64 -7.90 5.29 12.62
CA MET A 64 -7.04 5.92 11.62
C MET A 64 -5.55 5.59 11.81
N ASP A 65 -5.09 5.49 13.05
CA ASP A 65 -3.72 5.05 13.40
C ASP A 65 -3.47 3.59 13.00
N ILE A 66 -4.46 2.71 13.20
CA ILE A 66 -4.40 1.30 12.79
C ILE A 66 -4.37 1.19 11.26
N ALA A 67 -5.25 1.90 10.55
CA ALA A 67 -5.25 1.92 9.09
C ALA A 67 -3.90 2.41 8.53
N SER A 68 -3.31 3.44 9.15
CA SER A 68 -2.00 3.96 8.77
C SER A 68 -0.89 2.94 8.99
N LYS A 69 -0.91 2.23 10.12
CA LYS A 69 0.04 1.16 10.41
C LYS A 69 -0.10 -0.01 9.45
N LEU A 70 -1.33 -0.45 9.18
CA LEU A 70 -1.62 -1.53 8.25
C LEU A 70 -1.13 -1.22 6.83
N SER A 71 -1.33 0.00 6.34
CA SER A 71 -0.86 0.39 5.01
C SER A 71 0.66 0.35 4.90
N ARG A 72 1.38 0.76 5.95
CA ARG A 72 2.84 0.66 6.02
C ARG A 72 3.32 -0.79 6.10
N GLU A 73 2.68 -1.62 6.91
CA GLU A 73 3.01 -3.03 7.03
C GLU A 73 2.77 -3.75 5.70
N ALA A 74 1.63 -3.52 5.05
CA ALA A 74 1.30 -4.14 3.77
C ALA A 74 2.39 -3.92 2.73
N ILE A 75 2.88 -2.68 2.57
CA ILE A 75 3.86 -2.38 1.53
C ILE A 75 5.30 -2.70 1.93
N SER A 76 5.61 -2.73 3.24
CA SER A 76 6.98 -2.92 3.72
C SER A 76 7.31 -4.37 4.05
N THR A 77 6.32 -5.19 4.43
CA THR A 77 6.55 -6.53 4.97
C THR A 77 6.11 -7.66 4.04
N ARG A 78 5.15 -7.42 3.15
CA ARG A 78 4.73 -8.40 2.16
C ARG A 78 5.69 -8.39 0.96
N ASP A 79 5.91 -9.55 0.37
CA ASP A 79 6.56 -9.61 -0.95
C ASP A 79 5.62 -8.93 -1.98
N TRP A 80 6.19 -8.10 -2.85
CA TRP A 80 5.38 -7.43 -3.87
C TRP A 80 4.85 -8.37 -4.95
N ARG A 81 5.43 -9.57 -5.06
CA ARG A 81 5.01 -10.64 -5.96
C ARG A 81 4.00 -11.60 -5.33
N ASP A 82 3.78 -11.52 -4.00
CA ASP A 82 2.83 -12.40 -3.33
C ASP A 82 1.38 -12.10 -3.75
N VAL A 83 0.52 -13.08 -3.57
CA VAL A 83 -0.93 -12.95 -3.72
C VAL A 83 -1.55 -12.80 -2.33
N ASN A 84 -2.52 -11.92 -2.20
CA ASN A 84 -3.23 -11.75 -0.94
C ASN A 84 -3.94 -13.06 -0.56
N PRO A 85 -3.85 -13.53 0.69
CA PRO A 85 -4.55 -14.74 1.12
C PRO A 85 -6.09 -14.57 1.11
N ASP A 86 -6.60 -13.36 1.17
CA ASP A 86 -8.02 -13.04 0.98
C ASP A 86 -8.31 -12.86 -0.52
N PRO A 87 -9.13 -13.72 -1.14
CA PRO A 87 -9.40 -13.65 -2.59
C PRO A 87 -9.98 -12.31 -3.05
N LEU A 88 -10.85 -11.71 -2.22
CA LEU A 88 -11.46 -10.41 -2.53
C LEU A 88 -10.42 -9.29 -2.57
N LEU A 89 -9.48 -9.32 -1.63
CA LEU A 89 -8.39 -8.34 -1.62
C LEU A 89 -7.36 -8.62 -2.71
N ALA A 90 -7.14 -9.90 -3.06
CA ALA A 90 -6.28 -10.26 -4.18
C ALA A 90 -6.78 -9.70 -5.51
N ASP A 91 -8.08 -9.84 -5.78
CA ASP A 91 -8.71 -9.26 -6.96
C ASP A 91 -8.62 -7.73 -6.96
N LEU A 92 -8.88 -7.11 -5.81
CA LEU A 92 -8.82 -5.65 -5.68
C LEU A 92 -7.38 -5.11 -5.85
N GLU A 93 -6.36 -5.82 -5.32
CA GLU A 93 -4.94 -5.47 -5.52
C GLU A 93 -4.57 -5.50 -7.01
N ARG A 94 -5.04 -6.54 -7.74
CA ARG A 94 -4.80 -6.69 -9.18
C ARG A 94 -5.51 -5.61 -10.00
N GLU A 95 -6.81 -5.40 -9.77
CA GLU A 95 -7.59 -4.38 -10.48
C GLU A 95 -7.01 -2.98 -10.27
N LEU A 96 -6.69 -2.62 -9.02
CA LEU A 96 -6.08 -1.33 -8.71
C LEU A 96 -4.71 -1.16 -9.37
N LEU A 97 -3.90 -2.21 -9.47
CA LEU A 97 -2.60 -2.14 -10.14
C LEU A 97 -2.78 -1.86 -11.65
N GLU A 98 -3.73 -2.52 -12.29
CA GLU A 98 -4.08 -2.31 -13.70
C GLU A 98 -4.62 -0.89 -13.93
N ASP A 99 -5.57 -0.45 -13.12
CA ASP A 99 -6.16 0.89 -13.19
C ASP A 99 -5.12 1.99 -13.02
N ILE A 100 -4.23 1.87 -12.02
CA ILE A 100 -3.15 2.83 -11.78
C ILE A 100 -2.18 2.90 -12.95
N ASN A 101 -1.81 1.77 -13.52
CA ASN A 101 -0.90 1.74 -14.67
C ASN A 101 -1.56 2.30 -15.94
N SER A 102 -2.89 2.19 -16.05
CA SER A 102 -3.65 2.81 -17.15
C SER A 102 -3.60 4.34 -17.15
N LEU A 103 -3.29 4.97 -16.01
CA LEU A 103 -3.11 6.43 -15.91
C LEU A 103 -1.88 6.95 -16.67
N LYS A 104 -0.93 6.08 -17.00
CA LYS A 104 0.27 6.42 -17.80
C LYS A 104 1.12 7.55 -17.22
N ILE A 105 1.11 7.74 -15.90
CA ILE A 105 1.95 8.74 -15.21
C ILE A 105 3.43 8.38 -15.43
N GLY A 106 3.76 7.09 -15.35
CA GLY A 106 5.06 6.54 -15.73
C GLY A 106 6.22 6.90 -14.80
N PRO A 107 7.43 6.41 -15.13
CA PRO A 107 8.63 6.67 -14.34
C PRO A 107 8.88 8.17 -14.14
N ALA A 108 9.21 8.55 -12.91
CA ALA A 108 9.42 9.95 -12.50
C ALA A 108 8.25 10.91 -12.80
N GLY A 109 7.08 10.39 -13.21
CA GLY A 109 5.91 11.21 -13.55
C GLY A 109 5.97 11.87 -14.91
N VAL A 110 6.84 11.42 -15.80
CA VAL A 110 7.05 12.01 -17.14
C VAL A 110 6.37 11.22 -18.27
N GLY A 111 5.49 10.29 -17.91
CA GLY A 111 4.78 9.43 -18.85
C GLY A 111 5.40 8.05 -18.99
N GLY A 112 4.59 7.08 -19.39
CA GLY A 112 4.99 5.69 -19.62
C GLY A 112 4.04 4.67 -19.01
N ASP A 113 4.28 3.40 -19.30
CA ASP A 113 3.35 2.32 -19.00
C ASP A 113 3.38 1.88 -17.52
N THR A 114 4.49 2.08 -16.83
CA THR A 114 4.67 1.60 -15.46
C THR A 114 4.65 2.76 -14.47
N THR A 115 3.49 2.99 -13.87
CA THR A 115 3.30 3.97 -12.78
C THR A 115 3.50 3.31 -11.41
N CYS A 116 3.03 2.07 -11.27
CA CYS A 116 3.04 1.32 -10.02
C CYS A 116 3.57 -0.10 -10.24
N LEU A 117 4.40 -0.59 -9.31
CA LEU A 117 4.97 -1.94 -9.33
C LEU A 117 4.12 -2.94 -8.55
N ALA A 118 3.46 -2.49 -7.50
CA ALA A 118 2.63 -3.33 -6.65
C ALA A 118 1.61 -2.51 -5.86
N VAL A 119 0.45 -3.08 -5.66
CA VAL A 119 -0.56 -2.62 -4.68
C VAL A 119 -0.70 -3.71 -3.63
N LYS A 120 -0.63 -3.36 -2.36
CA LYS A 120 -0.78 -4.29 -1.24
C LYS A 120 -1.77 -3.76 -0.24
N ILE A 121 -2.75 -4.58 0.14
CA ILE A 121 -3.85 -4.21 1.02
C ILE A 121 -3.78 -5.02 2.30
N ALA A 122 -3.97 -4.36 3.43
CA ALA A 122 -4.22 -4.99 4.72
C ALA A 122 -5.45 -4.35 5.38
N TYR A 123 -6.17 -5.13 6.17
CA TYR A 123 -7.40 -4.64 6.80
C TYR A 123 -7.52 -5.07 8.26
N ALA A 124 -8.35 -4.35 8.98
CA ALA A 124 -8.83 -4.68 10.31
C ALA A 124 -10.33 -4.41 10.42
N ALA A 125 -10.99 -5.11 11.34
CA ALA A 125 -12.38 -4.86 11.64
C ALA A 125 -12.58 -3.44 12.19
N THR A 126 -13.69 -2.81 11.85
CA THR A 126 -14.04 -1.48 12.32
C THR A 126 -15.55 -1.38 12.59
N HIS A 127 -16.00 -0.25 13.15
CA HIS A 127 -17.41 0.02 13.36
C HIS A 127 -18.15 0.14 12.01
N THR A 128 -19.39 -0.36 11.96
CA THR A 128 -20.20 -0.41 10.72
C THR A 128 -20.45 0.95 10.06
N ALA A 129 -20.37 2.05 10.82
CA ALA A 129 -20.62 3.40 10.30
C ALA A 129 -19.43 4.04 9.60
N ILE A 130 -18.22 3.53 9.80
CA ILE A 130 -16.99 4.15 9.31
C ILE A 130 -16.07 3.13 8.64
N CYS A 131 -15.27 3.60 7.69
CA CYS A 131 -14.21 2.83 7.05
C CYS A 131 -12.98 3.74 6.91
N PRO A 132 -12.09 3.80 7.90
CA PRO A 132 -10.84 4.50 7.78
C PRO A 132 -9.98 3.84 6.70
N VAL A 133 -9.42 4.64 5.81
CA VAL A 133 -8.53 4.21 4.72
C VAL A 133 -7.29 5.07 4.74
N THR A 134 -6.13 4.43 4.70
CA THR A 134 -4.85 5.11 4.54
C THR A 134 -4.10 4.54 3.35
N ILE A 135 -3.56 5.42 2.52
CA ILE A 135 -2.80 5.12 1.32
C ILE A 135 -1.38 5.63 1.54
N ASN A 136 -0.40 4.75 1.45
CA ASN A 136 1.02 5.06 1.58
C ASN A 136 1.77 4.65 0.32
N PHE A 137 2.67 5.52 -0.11
CA PHE A 137 3.56 5.26 -1.25
C PHE A 137 4.93 4.77 -0.79
N HIS A 138 5.52 3.94 -1.62
CA HIS A 138 6.92 3.55 -1.57
C HIS A 138 7.56 3.93 -2.91
N CYS A 139 8.71 4.59 -2.89
CA CYS A 139 9.36 5.06 -4.12
C CYS A 139 9.98 3.90 -4.95
N TRP A 140 10.40 4.19 -6.18
CA TRP A 140 10.99 3.24 -7.13
C TRP A 140 12.23 2.51 -6.60
N VAL A 141 12.94 3.09 -5.63
CA VAL A 141 14.17 2.52 -5.07
C VAL A 141 13.96 1.11 -4.52
N ALA A 142 12.74 0.80 -4.04
CA ALA A 142 12.31 -0.55 -3.64
C ALA A 142 13.29 -1.26 -2.68
N ARG A 143 14.08 -0.53 -1.89
CA ARG A 143 15.02 -1.07 -0.93
C ARG A 143 14.26 -1.65 0.25
N ARG A 144 14.07 -2.95 0.19
CA ARG A 144 13.32 -3.68 1.18
C ARG A 144 14.20 -4.76 1.78
N PHE A 145 14.33 -4.72 3.10
CA PHE A 145 14.97 -5.76 3.87
C PHE A 145 14.16 -6.00 5.13
N GLY A 146 13.88 -7.25 5.43
CA GLY A 146 13.18 -7.63 6.65
C GLY A 146 13.81 -8.87 7.26
N ILE A 147 13.92 -8.87 8.58
CA ILE A 147 14.34 -10.03 9.35
C ILE A 147 13.34 -10.27 10.47
N ARG A 148 12.90 -11.51 10.61
CA ARG A 148 12.11 -11.96 11.74
C ARG A 148 13.03 -12.59 12.76
N ILE A 149 13.01 -12.10 13.98
CA ILE A 149 13.77 -12.66 15.09
C ILE A 149 12.79 -13.32 16.05
N TYR A 150 12.98 -14.62 16.29
CA TYR A 150 12.17 -15.41 17.21
C TYR A 150 12.73 -15.30 18.64
N PRO A 151 11.91 -15.62 19.67
CA PRO A 151 12.34 -15.59 21.06
C PRO A 151 13.51 -16.54 21.36
N ASP A 152 13.67 -17.60 20.60
CA ASP A 152 14.77 -18.57 20.67
C ASP A 152 16.07 -18.08 20.00
N GLY A 153 16.08 -16.84 19.47
CA GLY A 153 17.22 -16.27 18.77
C GLY A 153 17.35 -16.66 17.30
N ARG A 154 16.49 -17.53 16.78
CA ARG A 154 16.44 -17.87 15.35
C ARG A 154 16.07 -16.65 14.51
N LYS A 155 16.73 -16.53 13.35
CA LYS A 155 16.55 -15.43 12.40
C LYS A 155 16.05 -15.97 11.07
N GLU A 156 15.04 -15.31 10.52
CA GLU A 156 14.46 -15.59 9.21
C GLU A 156 14.45 -14.35 8.35
N LYS A 157 15.01 -14.41 7.13
CA LYS A 157 14.90 -13.32 6.16
C LYS A 157 13.48 -13.31 5.58
N LEU A 158 12.81 -12.15 5.59
CA LEU A 158 11.44 -12.01 5.08
C LEU A 158 11.41 -11.85 3.55
N PHE A 159 12.51 -11.39 2.96
CA PHE A 159 12.64 -11.22 1.51
C PHE A 159 13.97 -11.84 1.08
N GLN A 160 13.92 -12.62 0.00
CA GLN A 160 15.12 -13.00 -0.73
C GLN A 160 15.33 -11.94 -1.81
N VAL A 161 16.44 -11.22 -1.71
CA VAL A 161 16.96 -10.42 -2.83
C VAL A 161 17.77 -11.42 -3.64
N GLU A 162 17.26 -11.84 -4.78
CA GLU A 162 18.04 -12.50 -5.81
C GLU A 162 18.94 -11.48 -6.52
#